data_4c1a099543768fde2f8bb20015f9822c
#
_entry.id   4c1a099543768fde2f8bb20015f9822c
#
_cell.length_a   1.000
_cell.length_b   1.000
_cell.length_c   1.000
_cell.angle_alpha   90.00
_cell.angle_beta   90.00
_cell.angle_gamma   90.00
#
_symmetry.space_group_name_H-M   'P 1'
#
loop_
_entity.id
_entity.type
_entity.pdbx_description
1 polymer ?
#
loop_
_entity_poly.entity_id
_entity_poly.type
_entity_poly.pdbx_seq_one_letter_code
_entity_poly.pdbx_strand_id
1 'polypeptide(L)'
;DKSEGKLKNLINKVSNKDISGYVGIGHTRWATHGKPIVKNAHPHLDSLGSIAVVQNGIIENFQELKSKLEKEGVDFKSDTDTEVIPHLIQKELNNLSKLNLENNGSTLLIAVRNVISDLEGAYALAVIWSGAPDSLVVARRQAPLIIGLGEGEFVCASDTPAIANFTKTILPMEDEEIGLLTPLGIELYDAENERQYRNPVSLKSSEQVVDKKNFRHYMHKEIYDQPEIAKNWVKKYLSKIDSNQYKVNYAFDTKFLEGIERIEILACGTSRHASMVGSYLLEQFSGIPTNVFYASEFRYSPPPLLPNTLTIGVSQSGETADTLAALNMEIKRRKLTNKLELQPNLIAITNRLDSSMGRLVPNIIDISAGIEIGVAATKTFFGQLLSFYGLAIKFAQLRNSKSVNEINNLILDLINLPPQLEELVSSHNKISEKLAHDFSDIKDVIFLGRGINYPIALEGALKLKEISYIHAAGYPAGEMKHGPIALLEKKVPVISIATPGKVFEKVISNAQEAKARDSFLIGIAPKCEGIGIFDFLIPLPLIDEWLSPLVAVIPLQLLSYHIAAHKGLDVDQPRNLAKSVTVE
;
A
#
# COMPACT_ATOMS: atom_id res chain seq x y z
N ASP A 1 22.17 -6.13 -19.25
CA ASP A 1 22.33 -4.68 -19.29
C ASP A 1 21.70 -4.01 -18.06
N LYS A 2 22.27 -2.86 -17.67
CA LYS A 2 21.84 -2.07 -16.50
C LYS A 2 21.84 -0.59 -16.86
N SER A 3 20.93 0.19 -16.27
CA SER A 3 20.88 1.65 -16.45
C SER A 3 20.34 2.33 -15.18
N GLU A 4 20.79 3.54 -14.95
CA GLU A 4 20.23 4.41 -13.91
C GLU A 4 18.99 5.14 -14.41
N GLY A 5 18.15 5.59 -13.48
CA GLY A 5 17.00 6.42 -13.75
C GLY A 5 15.78 5.64 -14.29
N LYS A 6 15.03 6.27 -15.19
CA LYS A 6 13.77 5.69 -15.71
C LYS A 6 14.02 4.52 -16.64
N LEU A 7 13.09 3.58 -16.70
CA LEU A 7 13.12 2.39 -17.58
C LEU A 7 13.40 2.73 -19.06
N LYS A 8 12.96 3.91 -19.52
CA LYS A 8 13.24 4.42 -20.86
C LYS A 8 14.75 4.48 -21.16
N ASN A 9 15.59 4.74 -20.17
CA ASN A 9 17.06 4.77 -20.34
C ASN A 9 17.60 3.37 -20.65
N LEU A 10 17.08 2.35 -19.99
CA LEU A 10 17.43 0.95 -20.28
C LEU A 10 16.92 0.54 -21.66
N ILE A 11 15.66 0.85 -22.00
CA ILE A 11 15.09 0.56 -23.31
C ILE A 11 15.95 1.15 -24.42
N ASN A 12 16.33 2.43 -24.32
CA ASN A 12 17.21 3.08 -25.30
C ASN A 12 18.58 2.41 -25.42
N LYS A 13 19.13 1.89 -24.30
CA LYS A 13 20.42 1.22 -24.27
C LYS A 13 20.40 -0.14 -24.97
N VAL A 14 19.26 -0.84 -24.92
CA VAL A 14 19.13 -2.21 -25.45
C VAL A 14 18.46 -2.28 -26.81
N SER A 15 17.80 -1.19 -27.27
CA SER A 15 17.01 -1.16 -28.52
C SER A 15 17.77 -1.56 -29.79
N ASN A 16 19.10 -1.40 -29.79
CA ASN A 16 19.98 -1.76 -30.93
C ASN A 16 20.82 -3.03 -30.67
N LYS A 17 20.50 -3.79 -29.61
CA LYS A 17 21.20 -5.04 -29.29
C LYS A 17 20.33 -6.22 -29.66
N ASP A 18 20.93 -7.26 -30.17
CA ASP A 18 20.26 -8.56 -30.28
C ASP A 18 20.14 -9.15 -28.87
N ILE A 19 18.91 -9.20 -28.38
CA ILE A 19 18.55 -9.82 -27.10
C ILE A 19 17.71 -11.04 -27.43
N SER A 20 18.31 -12.01 -28.09
CA SER A 20 17.72 -13.31 -28.33
C SER A 20 17.93 -14.23 -27.13
N GLY A 21 16.86 -14.93 -26.71
CA GLY A 21 16.92 -15.89 -25.60
C GLY A 21 15.54 -16.43 -25.26
N TYR A 22 15.52 -17.61 -24.63
CA TYR A 22 14.28 -18.28 -24.24
C TYR A 22 13.91 -18.00 -22.77
N VAL A 23 14.87 -17.58 -21.95
CA VAL A 23 14.70 -17.25 -20.54
C VAL A 23 15.34 -15.91 -20.25
N GLY A 24 14.66 -15.08 -19.47
CA GLY A 24 15.15 -13.75 -19.09
C GLY A 24 14.68 -13.34 -17.70
N ILE A 25 15.49 -12.53 -17.03
CA ILE A 25 15.15 -11.91 -15.76
C ILE A 25 15.31 -10.40 -15.85
N GLY A 26 14.47 -9.64 -15.13
CA GLY A 26 14.47 -8.19 -15.09
C GLY A 26 14.08 -7.66 -13.72
N HIS A 27 14.55 -6.43 -13.41
CA HIS A 27 14.29 -5.82 -12.11
C HIS A 27 14.30 -4.30 -12.18
N THR A 28 13.34 -3.67 -11.50
CA THR A 28 13.33 -2.23 -11.23
C THR A 28 13.66 -2.01 -9.77
N ARG A 29 14.92 -1.71 -9.49
CA ARG A 29 15.47 -1.68 -8.14
C ARG A 29 14.87 -0.59 -7.25
N TRP A 30 14.43 -0.97 -6.05
CA TRP A 30 14.30 -0.07 -4.90
C TRP A 30 15.56 -0.19 -4.04
N ALA A 31 16.30 0.92 -3.87
CA ALA A 31 17.58 0.87 -3.17
C ALA A 31 17.40 0.72 -1.65
N THR A 32 17.71 -0.44 -1.12
CA THR A 32 17.82 -0.72 0.32
C THR A 32 19.26 -0.64 0.78
N HIS A 33 20.20 -1.29 0.06
CA HIS A 33 21.63 -1.29 0.31
C HIS A 33 22.42 -0.75 -0.89
N GLY A 34 23.29 0.23 -0.66
CA GLY A 34 24.06 0.88 -1.71
C GLY A 34 23.27 1.90 -2.54
N LYS A 35 23.96 2.90 -3.07
CA LYS A 35 23.37 3.99 -3.89
C LYS A 35 22.67 3.46 -5.14
N PRO A 36 21.66 4.18 -5.69
CA PRO A 36 21.00 3.80 -6.95
C PRO A 36 21.86 4.14 -8.18
N ILE A 37 22.97 3.42 -8.33
CA ILE A 37 23.94 3.52 -9.43
C ILE A 37 24.05 2.20 -10.17
N VAL A 38 24.59 2.22 -11.40
CA VAL A 38 24.65 1.05 -12.30
C VAL A 38 25.27 -0.19 -11.65
N LYS A 39 26.36 -0.06 -10.85
CA LYS A 39 27.01 -1.22 -10.22
C LYS A 39 26.09 -1.96 -9.25
N ASN A 40 25.17 -1.23 -8.62
CA ASN A 40 24.21 -1.75 -7.63
C ASN A 40 22.87 -2.16 -8.24
N ALA A 41 22.67 -1.97 -9.53
CA ALA A 41 21.46 -2.42 -10.21
C ALA A 41 21.48 -3.94 -10.41
N HIS A 42 20.30 -4.59 -10.30
CA HIS A 42 20.14 -6.00 -10.66
C HIS A 42 20.16 -6.22 -12.20
N PRO A 43 20.42 -7.44 -12.65
CA PRO A 43 20.79 -8.63 -11.90
C PRO A 43 22.22 -8.58 -11.36
N HIS A 44 22.51 -9.28 -10.26
CA HIS A 44 23.86 -9.53 -9.79
C HIS A 44 24.39 -10.86 -10.33
N LEU A 45 25.68 -10.91 -10.58
CA LEU A 45 26.35 -12.04 -11.23
C LEU A 45 27.38 -12.67 -10.29
N ASP A 46 27.63 -13.96 -10.49
CA ASP A 46 28.79 -14.66 -9.91
C ASP A 46 30.12 -14.18 -10.52
N SER A 47 31.23 -14.65 -9.99
CA SER A 47 32.57 -14.27 -10.45
C SER A 47 32.85 -14.64 -11.91
N LEU A 48 32.22 -15.69 -12.44
CA LEU A 48 32.36 -16.17 -13.81
C LEU A 48 31.37 -15.52 -14.76
N GLY A 49 30.33 -14.83 -14.25
CA GLY A 49 29.23 -14.29 -15.05
C GLY A 49 28.29 -15.37 -15.61
N SER A 50 28.30 -16.55 -15.00
CA SER A 50 27.52 -17.72 -15.44
C SER A 50 26.15 -17.79 -14.78
N ILE A 51 25.97 -17.18 -13.62
CA ILE A 51 24.73 -17.12 -12.85
C ILE A 51 24.27 -15.69 -12.76
N ALA A 52 22.99 -15.43 -12.97
CA ALA A 52 22.40 -14.13 -12.76
C ALA A 52 21.20 -14.23 -11.81
N VAL A 53 21.12 -13.31 -10.85
CA VAL A 53 20.10 -13.26 -9.81
C VAL A 53 19.45 -11.89 -9.75
N VAL A 54 18.11 -11.86 -9.71
CA VAL A 54 17.33 -10.71 -9.28
C VAL A 54 16.62 -11.05 -7.97
N GLN A 55 16.46 -10.05 -7.09
CA GLN A 55 15.88 -10.26 -5.77
C GLN A 55 15.09 -9.03 -5.34
N ASN A 56 13.90 -9.26 -4.79
CA ASN A 56 13.17 -8.34 -3.94
C ASN A 56 13.34 -8.75 -2.48
N GLY A 57 13.50 -7.79 -1.58
CA GLY A 57 13.66 -8.03 -0.14
C GLY A 57 15.04 -7.66 0.37
N ILE A 58 15.39 -8.17 1.53
CA ILE A 58 16.67 -7.90 2.21
C ILE A 58 17.23 -9.22 2.76
N ILE A 59 18.51 -9.47 2.52
CA ILE A 59 19.26 -10.57 3.15
C ILE A 59 19.94 -10.02 4.40
N GLU A 60 19.37 -10.30 5.56
CA GLU A 60 19.78 -9.69 6.83
C GLU A 60 21.19 -10.13 7.27
N ASN A 61 21.55 -11.39 7.03
CA ASN A 61 22.86 -11.92 7.37
C ASN A 61 23.92 -11.75 6.27
N PHE A 62 23.69 -10.87 5.25
CA PHE A 62 24.58 -10.73 4.10
C PHE A 62 26.02 -10.33 4.48
N GLN A 63 26.22 -9.56 5.53
CA GLN A 63 27.55 -9.14 6.02
C GLN A 63 28.41 -10.35 6.42
N GLU A 64 27.81 -11.28 7.15
CA GLU A 64 28.47 -12.52 7.57
C GLU A 64 28.82 -13.39 6.36
N LEU A 65 27.83 -13.59 5.45
CA LEU A 65 28.01 -14.38 4.23
C LEU A 65 29.07 -13.76 3.32
N LYS A 66 29.05 -12.43 3.14
CA LYS A 66 30.04 -11.68 2.38
C LYS A 66 31.44 -11.88 2.96
N SER A 67 31.63 -11.72 4.28
CA SER A 67 32.93 -11.89 4.93
C SER A 67 33.48 -13.31 4.79
N LYS A 68 32.61 -14.34 4.75
CA LYS A 68 33.04 -15.73 4.49
C LYS A 68 33.52 -15.89 3.05
N LEU A 69 32.77 -15.35 2.07
CA LEU A 69 33.14 -15.43 0.65
C LEU A 69 34.40 -14.62 0.33
N GLU A 70 34.59 -13.45 0.92
CA GLU A 70 35.83 -12.65 0.77
C GLU A 70 37.09 -13.40 1.27
N LYS A 71 36.98 -14.13 2.37
CA LYS A 71 38.06 -15.00 2.86
C LYS A 71 38.40 -16.16 1.90
N GLU A 72 37.41 -16.57 1.10
CA GLU A 72 37.57 -17.58 0.06
C GLU A 72 38.05 -16.98 -1.28
N GLY A 73 38.29 -15.66 -1.32
CA GLY A 73 38.87 -14.97 -2.49
C GLY A 73 37.81 -14.42 -3.47
N VAL A 74 36.57 -14.30 -3.06
CA VAL A 74 35.50 -13.68 -3.88
C VAL A 74 35.64 -12.16 -3.84
N ASP A 75 35.67 -11.53 -5.02
CA ASP A 75 35.73 -10.07 -5.19
C ASP A 75 34.32 -9.53 -5.51
N PHE A 76 33.77 -8.73 -4.60
CA PHE A 76 32.45 -8.12 -4.72
C PHE A 76 32.49 -6.82 -5.52
N LYS A 77 31.60 -6.68 -6.49
CA LYS A 77 31.51 -5.52 -7.40
C LYS A 77 30.48 -4.48 -6.97
N SER A 78 29.55 -4.86 -6.11
CA SER A 78 28.47 -3.99 -5.66
C SER A 78 28.46 -3.79 -4.14
N ASP A 79 27.64 -2.85 -3.70
CA ASP A 79 27.41 -2.57 -2.28
C ASP A 79 26.11 -3.24 -1.79
N THR A 80 25.48 -4.14 -2.58
CA THR A 80 24.20 -4.74 -2.29
C THR A 80 24.32 -6.02 -1.48
N ASP A 81 23.30 -6.32 -0.72
CA ASP A 81 23.11 -7.60 -0.03
C ASP A 81 22.91 -8.76 -1.01
N THR A 82 22.26 -8.52 -2.13
CA THR A 82 21.91 -9.53 -3.14
C THR A 82 23.11 -10.21 -3.76
N GLU A 83 24.26 -9.54 -3.89
CA GLU A 83 25.41 -10.09 -4.60
C GLU A 83 26.02 -11.33 -3.92
N VAL A 84 25.74 -11.56 -2.63
CA VAL A 84 26.19 -12.80 -1.96
C VAL A 84 25.54 -14.05 -2.57
N ILE A 85 24.32 -13.93 -3.12
CA ILE A 85 23.53 -15.07 -3.58
C ILE A 85 24.14 -15.77 -4.80
N PRO A 86 24.48 -15.07 -5.94
CA PRO A 86 25.08 -15.76 -7.08
C PRO A 86 26.44 -16.38 -6.74
N HIS A 87 27.22 -15.80 -5.83
CA HIS A 87 28.49 -16.39 -5.39
C HIS A 87 28.29 -17.66 -4.55
N LEU A 88 27.28 -17.68 -3.66
CA LEU A 88 26.93 -18.88 -2.90
C LEU A 88 26.43 -19.99 -3.83
N ILE A 89 25.58 -19.67 -4.81
CA ILE A 89 25.07 -20.64 -5.80
C ILE A 89 26.23 -21.19 -6.64
N GLN A 90 27.17 -20.35 -7.07
CA GLN A 90 28.36 -20.81 -7.79
C GLN A 90 29.18 -21.81 -6.97
N LYS A 91 29.41 -21.48 -5.69
CA LYS A 91 30.15 -22.38 -4.78
C LYS A 91 29.45 -23.73 -4.64
N GLU A 92 28.10 -23.69 -4.49
CA GLU A 92 27.31 -24.92 -4.35
C GLU A 92 27.29 -25.74 -5.65
N LEU A 93 27.14 -25.11 -6.83
CA LEU A 93 27.23 -25.80 -8.12
C LEU A 93 28.61 -26.47 -8.32
N ASN A 94 29.70 -25.81 -7.88
CA ASN A 94 31.04 -26.40 -7.89
C ASN A 94 31.13 -27.63 -6.96
N ASN A 95 30.44 -27.64 -5.84
CA ASN A 95 30.38 -28.81 -4.96
C ASN A 95 29.58 -29.96 -5.57
N LEU A 96 28.42 -29.65 -6.18
CA LEU A 96 27.58 -30.64 -6.86
C LEU A 96 28.26 -31.25 -8.07
N SER A 97 29.03 -30.47 -8.83
CA SER A 97 29.81 -30.97 -9.96
C SER A 97 30.87 -32.02 -9.58
N LYS A 98 31.46 -31.90 -8.38
CA LYS A 98 32.38 -32.92 -7.82
C LYS A 98 31.69 -34.24 -7.53
N LEU A 99 30.34 -34.22 -7.40
CA LEU A 99 29.49 -35.40 -7.21
C LEU A 99 28.99 -35.98 -8.54
N ASN A 100 29.52 -35.49 -9.68
CA ASN A 100 29.14 -35.89 -11.05
C ASN A 100 27.69 -35.64 -11.41
N LEU A 101 27.05 -34.63 -10.85
CA LEU A 101 25.72 -34.20 -11.27
C LEU A 101 25.81 -33.45 -12.61
N GLU A 102 24.85 -33.71 -13.49
CA GLU A 102 24.76 -33.04 -14.80
C GLU A 102 24.37 -31.57 -14.65
N ASN A 103 24.85 -30.75 -15.57
CA ASN A 103 24.43 -29.36 -15.67
C ASN A 103 23.01 -29.29 -16.27
N ASN A 104 22.02 -29.12 -15.44
CA ASN A 104 20.61 -29.02 -15.82
C ASN A 104 19.81 -28.21 -14.77
N GLY A 105 18.52 -27.98 -15.03
CA GLY A 105 17.63 -27.22 -14.15
C GLY A 105 17.47 -27.84 -12.75
N SER A 106 17.47 -29.18 -12.64
CA SER A 106 17.37 -29.87 -11.35
C SER A 106 18.59 -29.63 -10.48
N THR A 107 19.79 -29.58 -11.07
CA THR A 107 21.03 -29.27 -10.35
C THR A 107 21.04 -27.80 -9.88
N LEU A 108 20.53 -26.87 -10.71
CA LEU A 108 20.35 -25.48 -10.30
C LEU A 108 19.33 -25.38 -9.14
N LEU A 109 18.22 -26.11 -9.23
CA LEU A 109 17.21 -26.15 -8.15
C LEU A 109 17.80 -26.61 -6.82
N ILE A 110 18.60 -27.68 -6.84
CA ILE A 110 19.29 -28.19 -5.64
C ILE A 110 20.26 -27.14 -5.08
N ALA A 111 21.06 -26.51 -5.94
CA ALA A 111 22.03 -25.49 -5.52
C ALA A 111 21.31 -24.28 -4.88
N VAL A 112 20.26 -23.77 -5.50
CA VAL A 112 19.47 -22.65 -4.94
C VAL A 112 18.83 -23.04 -3.62
N ARG A 113 18.27 -24.25 -3.52
CA ARG A 113 17.66 -24.75 -2.28
C ARG A 113 18.66 -24.79 -1.11
N ASN A 114 19.86 -25.31 -1.36
CA ASN A 114 20.89 -25.36 -0.34
C ASN A 114 21.31 -23.95 0.11
N VAL A 115 21.40 -23.00 -0.83
CA VAL A 115 21.75 -21.61 -0.52
C VAL A 115 20.67 -20.90 0.27
N ILE A 116 19.38 -21.04 -0.10
CA ILE A 116 18.28 -20.33 0.60
C ILE A 116 18.10 -20.80 2.05
N SER A 117 18.58 -21.99 2.41
CA SER A 117 18.58 -22.45 3.81
C SER A 117 19.54 -21.66 4.71
N ASP A 118 20.56 -21.04 4.13
CA ASP A 118 21.55 -20.21 4.82
C ASP A 118 21.18 -18.71 4.84
N LEU A 119 20.14 -18.31 4.09
CA LEU A 119 19.73 -16.91 4.01
C LEU A 119 18.75 -16.57 5.14
N GLU A 120 18.98 -15.42 5.78
CA GLU A 120 18.06 -14.84 6.76
C GLU A 120 17.40 -13.59 6.14
N GLY A 121 16.13 -13.33 6.51
CA GLY A 121 15.35 -12.19 6.03
C GLY A 121 14.32 -12.55 4.96
N ALA A 122 13.72 -11.51 4.34
CA ALA A 122 12.69 -11.63 3.33
C ALA A 122 13.28 -11.59 1.92
N TYR A 123 12.83 -12.51 1.05
CA TYR A 123 13.27 -12.52 -0.36
C TYR A 123 12.23 -13.09 -1.32
N ALA A 124 12.25 -12.58 -2.55
CA ALA A 124 11.70 -13.21 -3.74
C ALA A 124 12.81 -13.21 -4.80
N LEU A 125 13.25 -14.40 -5.19
CA LEU A 125 14.39 -14.63 -6.07
C LEU A 125 13.95 -15.14 -7.44
N ALA A 126 14.67 -14.72 -8.49
CA ALA A 126 14.69 -15.39 -9.78
C ALA A 126 16.14 -15.57 -10.25
N VAL A 127 16.50 -16.80 -10.55
CA VAL A 127 17.86 -17.25 -10.83
C VAL A 127 17.94 -17.95 -12.18
N ILE A 128 18.87 -17.50 -13.02
CA ILE A 128 19.21 -18.17 -14.28
C ILE A 128 20.69 -18.56 -14.29
N TRP A 129 21.01 -19.64 -15.00
CA TRP A 129 22.36 -20.19 -15.09
C TRP A 129 22.67 -20.64 -16.52
N SER A 130 23.83 -20.26 -17.02
CA SER A 130 24.28 -20.64 -18.38
C SER A 130 24.46 -22.15 -18.57
N GLY A 131 24.65 -22.93 -17.49
CA GLY A 131 24.69 -24.39 -17.52
C GLY A 131 23.33 -25.07 -17.69
N ALA A 132 22.23 -24.31 -17.52
CA ALA A 132 20.84 -24.77 -17.73
C ALA A 132 20.03 -23.63 -18.39
N PRO A 133 20.29 -23.33 -19.69
CA PRO A 133 19.82 -22.10 -20.35
C PRO A 133 18.31 -22.06 -20.59
N ASP A 134 17.60 -23.17 -20.46
CA ASP A 134 16.16 -23.32 -20.60
C ASP A 134 15.41 -23.34 -19.23
N SER A 135 16.12 -23.07 -18.15
CA SER A 135 15.61 -23.23 -16.79
C SER A 135 15.63 -21.90 -16.03
N LEU A 136 14.57 -21.66 -15.28
CA LEU A 136 14.45 -20.56 -14.33
C LEU A 136 14.09 -21.13 -12.96
N VAL A 137 14.91 -20.85 -11.95
CA VAL A 137 14.58 -21.18 -10.57
C VAL A 137 14.07 -19.94 -9.85
N VAL A 138 12.97 -20.08 -9.15
CA VAL A 138 12.33 -19.02 -8.36
C VAL A 138 12.15 -19.50 -6.92
N ALA A 139 12.31 -18.60 -5.96
CA ALA A 139 12.09 -18.92 -4.54
C ALA A 139 11.54 -17.70 -3.82
N ARG A 140 10.73 -17.93 -2.79
CA ARG A 140 10.22 -16.83 -1.97
C ARG A 140 10.19 -17.16 -0.49
N ARG A 141 10.41 -16.14 0.32
CA ARG A 141 10.21 -16.13 1.77
C ARG A 141 9.73 -14.74 2.18
N GLN A 142 8.50 -14.64 2.68
CA GLN A 142 7.82 -13.41 3.10
C GLN A 142 7.55 -12.37 1.97
N ALA A 143 8.44 -12.23 0.99
CA ALA A 143 8.22 -11.36 -0.17
C ALA A 143 7.29 -12.00 -1.22
N PRO A 144 6.39 -11.25 -1.89
CA PRO A 144 5.44 -11.81 -2.84
C PRO A 144 6.11 -12.26 -4.14
N LEU A 145 5.67 -13.43 -4.65
CA LEU A 145 6.04 -13.96 -5.96
C LEU A 145 4.90 -14.84 -6.50
N ILE A 146 4.57 -14.66 -7.77
CA ILE A 146 3.52 -15.41 -8.47
C ILE A 146 4.05 -15.89 -9.81
N ILE A 147 3.51 -17.01 -10.31
CA ILE A 147 3.82 -17.55 -11.62
C ILE A 147 2.57 -17.42 -12.48
N GLY A 148 2.70 -16.84 -13.68
CA GLY A 148 1.68 -16.76 -14.70
C GLY A 148 1.85 -17.88 -15.72
N LEU A 149 0.74 -18.51 -16.10
CA LEU A 149 0.68 -19.57 -17.11
C LEU A 149 0.20 -18.96 -18.41
N GLY A 150 1.11 -18.66 -19.34
CA GLY A 150 0.83 -18.14 -20.67
C GLY A 150 0.68 -19.24 -21.73
N GLU A 151 0.41 -18.85 -22.96
CA GLU A 151 0.35 -19.76 -24.11
C GLU A 151 1.78 -20.09 -24.60
N GLY A 152 2.32 -21.23 -24.15
CA GLY A 152 3.68 -21.67 -24.48
C GLY A 152 4.81 -20.96 -23.72
N GLU A 153 4.48 -20.20 -22.68
CA GLU A 153 5.44 -19.50 -21.84
C GLU A 153 5.00 -19.43 -20.38
N PHE A 154 5.98 -19.28 -19.49
CA PHE A 154 5.76 -18.99 -18.08
C PHE A 154 6.38 -17.63 -17.73
N VAL A 155 5.68 -16.86 -16.93
CA VAL A 155 6.11 -15.54 -16.45
C VAL A 155 6.05 -15.52 -14.93
N CYS A 156 7.07 -15.00 -14.27
CA CYS A 156 6.99 -14.77 -12.83
C CYS A 156 7.15 -13.29 -12.51
N ALA A 157 6.43 -12.82 -11.49
CA ALA A 157 6.50 -11.44 -11.04
C ALA A 157 6.15 -11.31 -9.56
N SER A 158 6.54 -10.19 -8.96
CA SER A 158 6.20 -9.84 -7.59
C SER A 158 4.76 -9.34 -7.41
N ASP A 159 4.07 -8.98 -8.51
CA ASP A 159 2.69 -8.46 -8.47
C ASP A 159 1.89 -8.89 -9.71
N THR A 160 0.60 -9.15 -9.53
CA THR A 160 -0.34 -9.58 -10.59
C THR A 160 -0.45 -8.59 -11.76
N PRO A 161 -0.45 -7.26 -11.60
CA PRO A 161 -0.49 -6.33 -12.73
C PRO A 161 0.64 -6.52 -13.74
N ALA A 162 1.81 -6.95 -13.29
CA ALA A 162 2.95 -7.15 -14.16
C ALA A 162 2.75 -8.29 -15.16
N ILE A 163 1.93 -9.29 -14.84
CA ILE A 163 1.68 -10.47 -15.69
C ILE A 163 0.30 -10.49 -16.33
N ALA A 164 -0.63 -9.66 -15.90
CA ALA A 164 -2.02 -9.68 -16.36
C ALA A 164 -2.20 -9.41 -17.86
N ASN A 165 -1.22 -8.73 -18.49
CA ASN A 165 -1.17 -8.54 -19.95
C ASN A 165 -0.71 -9.79 -20.71
N PHE A 166 -0.04 -10.74 -20.06
CA PHE A 166 0.48 -11.98 -20.66
C PHE A 166 -0.48 -13.15 -20.43
N THR A 167 -1.06 -13.23 -19.25
CA THR A 167 -1.99 -14.31 -18.89
C THR A 167 -2.98 -13.88 -17.82
N LYS A 168 -4.14 -14.55 -17.85
CA LYS A 168 -5.15 -14.44 -16.78
C LYS A 168 -5.14 -15.63 -15.82
N THR A 169 -4.23 -16.57 -16.02
CA THR A 169 -4.12 -17.77 -15.21
C THR A 169 -2.81 -17.74 -14.42
N ILE A 170 -2.90 -17.82 -13.11
CA ILE A 170 -1.75 -17.77 -12.21
C ILE A 170 -1.65 -19.03 -11.36
N LEU A 171 -0.42 -19.36 -10.99
CA LEU A 171 -0.08 -20.33 -9.96
C LEU A 171 0.58 -19.55 -8.81
N PRO A 172 -0.14 -19.27 -7.72
CA PRO A 172 0.42 -18.57 -6.56
C PRO A 172 1.49 -19.44 -5.90
N MET A 173 2.61 -18.84 -5.52
CA MET A 173 3.59 -19.47 -4.64
C MET A 173 3.24 -19.16 -3.18
N GLU A 174 3.35 -20.14 -2.31
CA GLU A 174 3.24 -19.97 -0.86
C GLU A 174 4.59 -19.60 -0.24
N ASP A 175 4.57 -19.24 1.03
CA ASP A 175 5.79 -18.83 1.73
C ASP A 175 6.75 -20.02 1.87
N GLU A 176 8.06 -19.74 1.76
CA GLU A 176 9.14 -20.73 1.82
C GLU A 176 9.14 -21.77 0.69
N GLU A 177 8.42 -21.50 -0.42
CA GLU A 177 8.46 -22.36 -1.60
C GLU A 177 9.59 -21.99 -2.58
N ILE A 178 10.07 -23.04 -3.26
CA ILE A 178 10.98 -22.95 -4.40
C ILE A 178 10.36 -23.62 -5.63
N GLY A 179 10.57 -23.03 -6.81
CA GLY A 179 10.04 -23.54 -8.07
C GLY A 179 11.10 -23.64 -9.17
N LEU A 180 10.99 -24.67 -9.98
CA LEU A 180 11.72 -24.85 -11.23
C LEU A 180 10.75 -24.70 -12.40
N LEU A 181 11.01 -23.71 -13.26
CA LEU A 181 10.28 -23.48 -14.51
C LEU A 181 11.15 -23.90 -15.69
N THR A 182 10.61 -24.78 -16.53
CA THR A 182 11.26 -25.29 -17.74
C THR A 182 10.24 -25.32 -18.87
N PRO A 183 10.64 -25.51 -20.13
CA PRO A 183 9.70 -25.72 -21.23
C PRO A 183 8.75 -26.92 -21.04
N LEU A 184 9.12 -27.86 -20.16
CA LEU A 184 8.32 -29.06 -19.84
C LEU A 184 7.25 -28.81 -18.78
N GLY A 185 7.35 -27.72 -18.01
CA GLY A 185 6.40 -27.39 -16.98
C GLY A 185 7.02 -26.72 -15.74
N ILE A 186 6.23 -26.70 -14.68
CA ILE A 186 6.57 -26.10 -13.38
C ILE A 186 6.60 -27.19 -12.34
N GLU A 187 7.64 -27.18 -11.53
CA GLU A 187 7.76 -27.99 -10.33
C GLU A 187 7.88 -27.06 -9.13
N LEU A 188 7.02 -27.25 -8.13
CA LEU A 188 7.06 -26.50 -6.88
C LEU A 188 7.39 -27.44 -5.74
N TYR A 189 8.16 -26.95 -4.77
CA TYR A 189 8.56 -27.67 -3.57
C TYR A 189 8.45 -26.74 -2.36
N ASP A 190 8.01 -27.29 -1.22
CA ASP A 190 7.95 -26.59 0.05
C ASP A 190 9.30 -26.61 0.81
N ALA A 191 9.29 -26.09 2.05
CA ALA A 191 10.46 -26.05 2.91
C ALA A 191 11.00 -27.46 3.26
N GLU A 192 10.11 -28.45 3.35
CA GLU A 192 10.42 -29.86 3.64
C GLU A 192 10.88 -30.63 2.39
N ASN A 193 10.96 -29.96 1.24
CA ASN A 193 11.29 -30.55 -0.08
C ASN A 193 10.22 -31.51 -0.62
N GLU A 194 8.99 -31.36 -0.17
CA GLU A 194 7.88 -32.12 -0.70
C GLU A 194 7.30 -31.41 -1.92
N ARG A 195 7.08 -32.18 -3.01
CA ARG A 195 6.53 -31.62 -4.24
C ARG A 195 5.09 -31.18 -4.05
N GLN A 196 4.83 -29.90 -4.39
CA GLN A 196 3.53 -29.29 -4.24
C GLN A 196 2.73 -29.31 -5.54
N TYR A 197 1.48 -29.73 -5.45
CA TYR A 197 0.52 -29.73 -6.55
C TYR A 197 -0.64 -28.84 -6.21
N ARG A 198 -0.90 -27.83 -7.04
CA ARG A 198 -2.06 -26.96 -6.85
C ARG A 198 -2.69 -26.56 -8.17
N ASN A 199 -3.99 -26.25 -8.11
CA ASN A 199 -4.72 -25.82 -9.28
C ASN A 199 -4.41 -24.36 -9.58
N PRO A 200 -4.23 -24.01 -10.86
CA PRO A 200 -4.14 -22.61 -11.28
C PRO A 200 -5.40 -21.83 -10.91
N VAL A 201 -5.22 -20.54 -10.65
CA VAL A 201 -6.30 -19.61 -10.29
C VAL A 201 -6.48 -18.61 -11.41
N SER A 202 -7.72 -18.36 -11.80
CA SER A 202 -8.03 -17.33 -12.79
C SER A 202 -8.09 -15.95 -12.13
N LEU A 203 -7.38 -14.97 -12.69
CA LEU A 203 -7.47 -13.57 -12.29
C LEU A 203 -8.85 -13.03 -12.67
N LYS A 204 -9.60 -12.58 -11.67
CA LYS A 204 -10.98 -12.08 -11.84
C LYS A 204 -11.05 -10.67 -12.44
N SER A 205 -9.96 -9.93 -12.44
CA SER A 205 -9.92 -8.57 -12.96
C SER A 205 -9.70 -8.58 -14.47
N SER A 206 -10.69 -8.12 -15.24
CA SER A 206 -10.43 -7.61 -16.58
C SER A 206 -9.64 -6.31 -16.42
N GLU A 207 -8.34 -6.34 -16.68
CA GLU A 207 -7.57 -5.08 -16.71
C GLU A 207 -8.07 -4.25 -17.89
N GLN A 208 -8.88 -3.26 -17.58
CA GLN A 208 -9.14 -2.17 -18.51
C GLN A 208 -7.85 -1.36 -18.60
N VAL A 209 -7.38 -1.14 -19.82
CA VAL A 209 -6.32 -0.15 -20.06
C VAL A 209 -6.78 1.17 -19.46
N VAL A 210 -6.07 1.62 -18.41
CA VAL A 210 -6.41 2.87 -17.74
C VAL A 210 -5.93 4.01 -18.63
N ASP A 211 -6.86 4.66 -19.31
CA ASP A 211 -6.58 5.86 -20.09
C ASP A 211 -6.60 7.10 -19.19
N LYS A 212 -5.66 8.01 -19.40
CA LYS A 212 -5.64 9.35 -18.74
C LYS A 212 -6.80 10.23 -19.16
N LYS A 213 -7.51 9.90 -20.24
CA LYS A 213 -8.51 10.77 -20.86
C LYS A 213 -7.91 12.16 -21.14
N ASN A 214 -8.61 13.22 -20.79
CA ASN A 214 -8.17 14.60 -20.99
C ASN A 214 -7.30 15.14 -19.83
N PHE A 215 -6.87 14.29 -18.89
CA PHE A 215 -6.07 14.73 -17.75
C PHE A 215 -4.56 14.65 -18.07
N ARG A 216 -3.81 15.62 -17.57
CA ARG A 216 -2.35 15.67 -17.71
C ARG A 216 -1.67 14.52 -16.98
N HIS A 217 -2.17 14.14 -15.77
CA HIS A 217 -1.62 13.13 -14.89
C HIS A 217 -2.69 12.15 -14.43
N TYR A 218 -2.31 10.90 -14.13
CA TYR A 218 -3.22 9.89 -13.57
C TYR A 218 -3.78 10.33 -12.22
N MET A 219 -2.95 10.84 -11.31
CA MET A 219 -3.41 11.30 -10.01
C MET A 219 -4.55 12.34 -10.13
N HIS A 220 -4.46 13.28 -11.08
CA HIS A 220 -5.52 14.26 -11.28
C HIS A 220 -6.83 13.60 -11.68
N LYS A 221 -6.78 12.66 -12.65
CA LYS A 221 -7.93 11.85 -13.04
C LYS A 221 -8.50 11.08 -11.85
N GLU A 222 -7.63 10.44 -11.07
CA GLU A 222 -8.01 9.60 -9.94
C GLU A 222 -8.69 10.40 -8.82
N ILE A 223 -8.33 11.67 -8.63
CA ILE A 223 -9.08 12.58 -7.75
C ILE A 223 -10.49 12.83 -8.31
N TYR A 224 -10.63 13.00 -9.63
CA TYR A 224 -11.92 13.17 -10.30
C TYR A 224 -12.76 11.88 -10.38
N ASP A 225 -12.17 10.71 -10.20
CA ASP A 225 -12.90 9.44 -10.16
C ASP A 225 -13.65 9.22 -8.81
N GLN A 226 -13.34 9.96 -7.74
CA GLN A 226 -13.87 9.73 -6.40
C GLN A 226 -15.41 9.81 -6.29
N PRO A 227 -16.11 10.74 -6.97
CA PRO A 227 -17.58 10.76 -6.97
C PRO A 227 -18.19 9.48 -7.55
N GLU A 228 -17.62 8.96 -8.65
CA GLU A 228 -18.09 7.70 -9.26
C GLU A 228 -17.80 6.50 -8.37
N ILE A 229 -16.68 6.51 -7.64
CA ILE A 229 -16.37 5.48 -6.64
C ILE A 229 -17.39 5.49 -5.52
N ALA A 230 -17.78 6.67 -5.01
CA ALA A 230 -18.83 6.79 -4.00
C ALA A 230 -20.16 6.22 -4.51
N LYS A 231 -20.54 6.54 -5.73
CA LYS A 231 -21.77 6.04 -6.37
C LYS A 231 -21.75 4.52 -6.54
N ASN A 232 -20.63 3.96 -7.00
CA ASN A 232 -20.47 2.53 -7.18
C ASN A 232 -20.45 1.79 -5.84
N TRP A 233 -19.82 2.36 -4.81
CA TRP A 233 -19.82 1.83 -3.45
C TRP A 233 -21.25 1.78 -2.87
N VAL A 234 -22.00 2.87 -2.99
CA VAL A 234 -23.43 2.94 -2.59
C VAL A 234 -24.22 1.83 -3.27
N LYS A 235 -24.10 1.70 -4.60
CA LYS A 235 -24.79 0.66 -5.37
C LYS A 235 -24.43 -0.76 -4.95
N LYS A 236 -23.16 -0.98 -4.58
CA LYS A 236 -22.64 -2.31 -4.23
C LYS A 236 -23.02 -2.73 -2.81
N TYR A 237 -22.90 -1.83 -1.86
CA TYR A 237 -22.96 -2.17 -0.44
C TYR A 237 -24.24 -1.75 0.26
N LEU A 238 -25.00 -0.81 -0.29
CA LEU A 238 -26.23 -0.34 0.34
C LEU A 238 -27.45 -0.91 -0.37
N SER A 239 -28.42 -1.39 0.40
CA SER A 239 -29.73 -1.80 -0.14
C SER A 239 -30.86 -1.37 0.78
N LYS A 240 -32.00 -1.17 0.17
CA LYS A 240 -33.26 -0.89 0.86
C LYS A 240 -33.87 -2.20 1.30
N ILE A 241 -34.33 -2.30 2.56
CA ILE A 241 -35.06 -3.45 3.08
C ILE A 241 -36.55 -3.27 2.79
N ASP A 242 -37.06 -2.08 3.10
CA ASP A 242 -38.44 -1.66 2.86
C ASP A 242 -38.49 -0.14 2.57
N SER A 243 -39.70 0.47 2.61
CA SER A 243 -39.84 1.91 2.32
C SER A 243 -39.01 2.81 3.21
N ASN A 244 -38.71 2.39 4.44
CA ASN A 244 -38.12 3.23 5.48
C ASN A 244 -36.87 2.64 6.13
N GLN A 245 -36.30 1.55 5.61
CA GLN A 245 -35.16 0.91 6.24
C GLN A 245 -34.08 0.51 5.21
N TYR A 246 -32.82 0.83 5.53
CA TYR A 246 -31.64 0.48 4.73
C TYR A 246 -30.71 -0.46 5.51
N LYS A 247 -29.92 -1.23 4.77
CA LYS A 247 -28.88 -2.08 5.34
C LYS A 247 -27.59 -2.02 4.53
N VAL A 248 -26.48 -2.33 5.22
CA VAL A 248 -25.19 -2.61 4.60
C VAL A 248 -25.06 -4.11 4.35
N ASN A 249 -24.68 -4.48 3.12
CA ASN A 249 -24.47 -5.87 2.70
C ASN A 249 -22.99 -6.13 2.46
N TYR A 250 -22.53 -7.28 2.93
CA TYR A 250 -21.23 -7.82 2.58
C TYR A 250 -21.38 -9.18 1.92
N ALA A 251 -20.40 -9.59 1.13
CA ALA A 251 -20.41 -10.89 0.45
C ALA A 251 -20.13 -12.08 1.39
N PHE A 252 -19.66 -11.80 2.60
CA PHE A 252 -19.37 -12.81 3.63
C PHE A 252 -20.45 -12.83 4.72
N ASP A 253 -20.54 -13.93 5.44
CA ASP A 253 -21.45 -14.03 6.60
C ASP A 253 -20.99 -13.09 7.71
N THR A 254 -21.86 -12.21 8.14
CA THR A 254 -21.55 -11.20 9.17
C THR A 254 -21.90 -11.64 10.60
N LYS A 255 -22.39 -12.86 10.80
CA LYS A 255 -22.76 -13.35 12.14
C LYS A 255 -21.60 -13.36 13.13
N PHE A 256 -20.37 -13.66 12.65
CA PHE A 256 -19.19 -13.64 13.53
C PHE A 256 -18.88 -12.25 14.12
N LEU A 257 -19.41 -11.17 13.52
CA LEU A 257 -19.24 -9.80 14.02
C LEU A 257 -20.07 -9.53 15.29
N GLU A 258 -21.12 -10.30 15.56
CA GLU A 258 -22.01 -10.09 16.72
C GLU A 258 -21.28 -10.25 18.06
N GLY A 259 -20.34 -11.18 18.12
CA GLY A 259 -19.53 -11.45 19.32
C GLY A 259 -18.28 -10.62 19.50
N ILE A 260 -17.99 -9.69 18.57
CA ILE A 260 -16.75 -8.89 18.63
C ILE A 260 -16.84 -7.83 19.73
N GLU A 261 -15.85 -7.80 20.61
CA GLU A 261 -15.74 -6.87 21.73
C GLU A 261 -14.62 -5.85 21.56
N ARG A 262 -13.74 -6.07 20.56
CA ARG A 262 -12.54 -5.27 20.33
C ARG A 262 -12.11 -5.36 18.87
N ILE A 263 -11.55 -4.27 18.35
CA ILE A 263 -11.04 -4.22 16.98
C ILE A 263 -9.57 -3.78 17.01
N GLU A 264 -8.72 -4.49 16.28
CA GLU A 264 -7.33 -4.15 16.00
C GLU A 264 -7.14 -3.99 14.51
N ILE A 265 -6.63 -2.83 14.07
CA ILE A 265 -6.45 -2.52 12.66
C ILE A 265 -4.95 -2.42 12.35
N LEU A 266 -4.49 -3.18 11.37
CA LEU A 266 -3.10 -3.26 10.93
C LEU A 266 -2.95 -2.60 9.57
N ALA A 267 -2.18 -1.53 9.48
CA ALA A 267 -2.00 -0.78 8.25
C ALA A 267 -0.72 0.06 8.25
N CYS A 268 -0.28 0.47 7.05
CA CYS A 268 0.84 1.39 6.82
C CYS A 268 0.37 2.65 6.06
N GLY A 269 1.09 3.76 6.24
CA GLY A 269 0.96 4.99 5.45
C GLY A 269 -0.49 5.50 5.32
N THR A 270 -0.90 5.78 4.10
CA THR A 270 -2.25 6.27 3.74
C THR A 270 -3.36 5.35 4.27
N SER A 271 -3.19 4.02 4.17
CA SER A 271 -4.17 3.05 4.69
C SER A 271 -4.32 3.15 6.21
N ARG A 272 -3.23 3.48 6.92
CA ARG A 272 -3.31 3.74 8.36
C ARG A 272 -4.09 5.02 8.68
N HIS A 273 -3.94 6.08 7.89
CA HIS A 273 -4.73 7.30 8.09
C HIS A 273 -6.23 7.04 7.87
N ALA A 274 -6.60 6.25 6.84
CA ALA A 274 -7.98 5.79 6.65
C ALA A 274 -8.47 4.96 7.85
N SER A 275 -7.63 4.07 8.37
CA SER A 275 -7.92 3.25 9.55
C SER A 275 -8.13 4.08 10.81
N MET A 276 -7.41 5.18 10.97
CA MET A 276 -7.61 6.12 12.10
C MET A 276 -8.98 6.82 12.00
N VAL A 277 -9.44 7.20 10.80
CA VAL A 277 -10.83 7.67 10.63
C VAL A 277 -11.79 6.53 10.97
N GLY A 278 -11.50 5.32 10.50
CA GLY A 278 -12.27 4.12 10.78
C GLY A 278 -12.42 3.85 12.28
N SER A 279 -11.37 4.05 13.08
CA SER A 279 -11.46 3.85 14.53
C SER A 279 -12.43 4.83 15.20
N TYR A 280 -12.39 6.11 14.82
CA TYR A 280 -13.38 7.10 15.30
C TYR A 280 -14.81 6.68 14.97
N LEU A 281 -15.06 6.22 13.73
CA LEU A 281 -16.40 5.79 13.29
C LEU A 281 -16.85 4.53 14.03
N LEU A 282 -16.00 3.52 14.14
CA LEU A 282 -16.32 2.26 14.81
C LEU A 282 -16.64 2.49 16.29
N GLU A 283 -15.79 3.25 17.01
CA GLU A 283 -16.04 3.57 18.41
C GLU A 283 -17.31 4.39 18.61
N GLN A 284 -17.53 5.43 17.78
CA GLN A 284 -18.67 6.32 17.90
C GLN A 284 -20.01 5.64 17.55
N PHE A 285 -19.99 4.73 16.55
CA PHE A 285 -21.22 4.12 16.05
C PHE A 285 -21.55 2.81 16.77
N SER A 286 -20.55 2.02 17.14
CA SER A 286 -20.75 0.69 17.75
C SER A 286 -20.37 0.60 19.23
N GLY A 287 -19.59 1.56 19.74
CA GLY A 287 -19.04 1.51 21.09
C GLY A 287 -17.95 0.45 21.28
N ILE A 288 -17.37 -0.10 20.19
CA ILE A 288 -16.32 -1.11 20.27
C ILE A 288 -14.95 -0.42 20.31
N PRO A 289 -14.13 -0.65 21.36
CA PRO A 289 -12.76 -0.14 21.42
C PRO A 289 -11.96 -0.57 20.19
N THR A 290 -11.36 0.40 19.51
CA THR A 290 -10.66 0.17 18.24
C THR A 290 -9.27 0.77 18.26
N ASN A 291 -8.24 -0.06 18.13
CA ASN A 291 -6.85 0.35 18.07
C ASN A 291 -6.31 0.26 16.64
N VAL A 292 -5.52 1.25 16.24
CA VAL A 292 -4.86 1.28 14.92
C VAL A 292 -3.34 1.22 15.12
N PHE A 293 -2.74 0.16 14.62
CA PHE A 293 -1.31 -0.08 14.73
C PHE A 293 -0.59 0.23 13.42
N TYR A 294 0.64 0.69 13.51
CA TYR A 294 1.59 0.55 12.41
C TYR A 294 1.88 -0.94 12.25
N ALA A 295 1.64 -1.50 11.07
CA ALA A 295 1.88 -2.92 10.83
C ALA A 295 3.37 -3.29 11.01
N SER A 296 4.29 -2.40 10.63
CA SER A 296 5.73 -2.54 10.85
C SER A 296 6.09 -2.73 12.33
N GLU A 297 5.48 -1.93 13.22
CA GLU A 297 5.77 -1.98 14.67
C GLU A 297 5.06 -3.14 15.37
N PHE A 298 3.83 -3.47 14.91
CA PHE A 298 3.04 -4.56 15.48
C PHE A 298 3.77 -5.90 15.42
N ARG A 299 4.59 -6.12 14.39
CA ARG A 299 5.39 -7.34 14.22
C ARG A 299 6.37 -7.59 15.36
N TYR A 300 6.92 -6.54 15.95
CA TYR A 300 7.96 -6.61 16.97
C TYR A 300 7.42 -6.39 18.39
N SER A 301 6.28 -5.73 18.51
CA SER A 301 5.64 -5.44 19.81
C SER A 301 4.11 -5.60 19.73
N PRO A 302 3.60 -6.80 19.44
CA PRO A 302 2.17 -7.04 19.39
C PRO A 302 1.57 -6.98 20.80
N PRO A 303 0.34 -6.44 20.97
CA PRO A 303 -0.34 -6.44 22.25
C PRO A 303 -0.67 -7.88 22.71
N PRO A 304 -0.95 -8.10 24.00
CA PRO A 304 -1.45 -9.38 24.48
C PRO A 304 -2.70 -9.83 23.73
N LEU A 305 -2.83 -11.13 23.50
CA LEU A 305 -4.03 -11.71 22.89
C LEU A 305 -5.22 -11.51 23.82
N LEU A 306 -6.26 -10.88 23.29
CA LEU A 306 -7.51 -10.65 24.00
C LEU A 306 -8.64 -11.40 23.28
N PRO A 307 -9.65 -11.89 24.04
CA PRO A 307 -10.77 -12.63 23.46
C PRO A 307 -11.64 -11.74 22.57
N ASN A 308 -12.41 -12.37 21.69
CA ASN A 308 -13.40 -11.71 20.85
C ASN A 308 -12.87 -10.49 20.08
N THR A 309 -11.61 -10.58 19.64
CA THR A 309 -10.93 -9.51 18.89
C THR A 309 -11.09 -9.74 17.38
N LEU A 310 -11.53 -8.71 16.67
CA LEU A 310 -11.48 -8.64 15.21
C LEU A 310 -10.17 -7.98 14.79
N THR A 311 -9.37 -8.66 13.97
CA THR A 311 -8.19 -8.05 13.33
C THR A 311 -8.53 -7.67 11.89
N ILE A 312 -8.30 -6.40 11.54
CA ILE A 312 -8.56 -5.86 10.20
C ILE A 312 -7.23 -5.50 9.55
N GLY A 313 -6.89 -6.16 8.44
CA GLY A 313 -5.77 -5.75 7.59
C GLY A 313 -6.23 -4.77 6.51
N VAL A 314 -5.52 -3.65 6.35
CA VAL A 314 -5.87 -2.63 5.35
C VAL A 314 -4.69 -2.35 4.43
N SER A 315 -4.87 -2.62 3.14
CA SER A 315 -3.86 -2.33 2.11
C SER A 315 -4.53 -2.16 0.75
N GLN A 316 -4.17 -1.10 0.04
CA GLN A 316 -4.66 -0.86 -1.32
C GLN A 316 -4.28 -2.01 -2.26
N SER A 317 -3.01 -2.38 -2.30
CA SER A 317 -2.48 -3.44 -3.15
C SER A 317 -2.76 -4.85 -2.61
N GLY A 318 -2.92 -4.98 -1.29
CA GLY A 318 -2.94 -6.27 -0.61
C GLY A 318 -1.59 -7.01 -0.63
N GLU A 319 -0.50 -6.31 -1.03
CA GLU A 319 0.86 -6.84 -1.14
C GLU A 319 1.86 -6.09 -0.24
N THR A 320 1.40 -5.22 0.66
CA THR A 320 2.28 -4.48 1.57
C THR A 320 2.95 -5.45 2.53
N ALA A 321 4.28 -5.55 2.46
CA ALA A 321 5.07 -6.54 3.18
C ALA A 321 4.79 -6.53 4.68
N ASP A 322 4.91 -5.37 5.34
CA ASP A 322 4.66 -5.24 6.77
C ASP A 322 3.23 -5.64 7.18
N THR A 323 2.23 -5.26 6.38
CA THR A 323 0.82 -5.60 6.68
C THR A 323 0.57 -7.10 6.57
N LEU A 324 1.13 -7.74 5.55
CA LEU A 324 1.04 -9.19 5.35
C LEU A 324 1.76 -9.95 6.47
N ALA A 325 2.97 -9.52 6.82
CA ALA A 325 3.76 -10.16 7.85
C ALA A 325 3.09 -10.02 9.24
N ALA A 326 2.54 -8.85 9.56
CA ALA A 326 1.80 -8.62 10.80
C ALA A 326 0.53 -9.50 10.88
N LEU A 327 -0.23 -9.61 9.77
CA LEU A 327 -1.40 -10.48 9.69
C LEU A 327 -1.03 -11.96 9.85
N ASN A 328 0.01 -12.43 9.14
CA ASN A 328 0.49 -13.81 9.25
C ASN A 328 0.92 -14.15 10.68
N MET A 329 1.69 -13.24 11.30
CA MET A 329 2.10 -13.40 12.68
C MET A 329 0.89 -13.49 13.63
N GLU A 330 -0.09 -12.58 13.48
CA GLU A 330 -1.29 -12.57 14.32
C GLU A 330 -2.12 -13.84 14.14
N ILE A 331 -2.26 -14.34 12.92
CA ILE A 331 -2.93 -15.61 12.64
C ILE A 331 -2.19 -16.77 13.32
N LYS A 332 -0.86 -16.85 13.17
CA LYS A 332 -0.04 -17.91 13.77
C LYS A 332 -0.17 -17.90 15.30
N ARG A 333 0.02 -16.73 15.94
CA ARG A 333 -0.04 -16.62 17.42
C ARG A 333 -1.42 -16.95 18.00
N ARG A 334 -2.53 -16.62 17.28
CA ARG A 334 -3.88 -16.99 17.71
C ARG A 334 -4.18 -18.47 17.51
N LYS A 335 -3.78 -19.05 16.38
CA LYS A 335 -3.95 -20.50 16.11
C LYS A 335 -3.18 -21.41 17.07
N LEU A 336 -2.07 -20.92 17.64
CA LEU A 336 -1.32 -21.67 18.67
C LEU A 336 -2.09 -21.76 20.01
N THR A 337 -3.17 -21.01 20.18
CA THR A 337 -4.01 -21.09 21.37
C THR A 337 -5.11 -22.15 21.15
N ASN A 338 -5.43 -22.91 22.19
CA ASN A 338 -6.56 -23.87 22.17
C ASN A 338 -7.88 -23.25 22.63
N LYS A 339 -7.94 -21.91 22.83
CA LYS A 339 -9.10 -21.19 23.32
C LYS A 339 -9.93 -20.66 22.17
N LEU A 340 -11.21 -21.01 22.10
CA LEU A 340 -12.09 -20.63 20.99
C LEU A 340 -12.24 -19.10 20.88
N GLU A 341 -12.36 -18.41 21.98
CA GLU A 341 -12.49 -16.95 22.06
C GLU A 341 -11.24 -16.17 21.60
N LEU A 342 -10.12 -16.86 21.47
CA LEU A 342 -8.85 -16.30 20.97
C LEU A 342 -8.59 -16.62 19.50
N GLN A 343 -9.42 -17.44 18.85
CA GLN A 343 -9.23 -17.77 17.44
C GLN A 343 -9.29 -16.53 16.54
N PRO A 344 -8.62 -16.53 15.38
CA PRO A 344 -8.55 -15.37 14.52
C PRO A 344 -9.89 -15.04 13.87
N ASN A 345 -10.44 -13.86 14.19
CA ASN A 345 -11.52 -13.23 13.43
C ASN A 345 -10.90 -12.16 12.53
N LEU A 346 -11.02 -12.30 11.22
CA LEU A 346 -10.26 -11.52 10.26
C LEU A 346 -11.15 -10.86 9.22
N ILE A 347 -10.85 -9.59 8.90
CA ILE A 347 -11.34 -8.88 7.71
C ILE A 347 -10.15 -8.26 6.99
N ALA A 348 -10.16 -8.31 5.66
CA ALA A 348 -9.28 -7.52 4.81
C ALA A 348 -10.06 -6.39 4.12
N ILE A 349 -9.51 -5.17 4.11
CA ILE A 349 -9.97 -4.06 3.29
C ILE A 349 -8.92 -3.84 2.20
N THR A 350 -9.24 -4.21 0.96
CA THR A 350 -8.27 -4.15 -0.16
C THR A 350 -8.95 -3.82 -1.48
N ASN A 351 -8.19 -3.24 -2.41
CA ASN A 351 -8.63 -2.99 -3.78
C ASN A 351 -8.31 -4.17 -4.74
N ARG A 352 -7.62 -5.19 -4.23
CA ARG A 352 -7.16 -6.35 -5.01
C ARG A 352 -7.56 -7.64 -4.30
N LEU A 353 -8.65 -8.25 -4.79
CA LEU A 353 -9.19 -9.50 -4.23
C LEU A 353 -8.28 -10.71 -4.46
N ASP A 354 -7.49 -10.66 -5.52
CA ASP A 354 -6.55 -11.67 -5.96
C ASP A 354 -5.13 -11.52 -5.37
N SER A 355 -4.95 -10.54 -4.48
CA SER A 355 -3.69 -10.29 -3.78
C SER A 355 -3.36 -11.35 -2.71
N SER A 356 -2.13 -11.32 -2.21
CA SER A 356 -1.69 -12.16 -1.09
C SER A 356 -2.58 -11.97 0.14
N MET A 357 -2.97 -10.73 0.48
CA MET A 357 -3.90 -10.46 1.57
C MET A 357 -5.30 -11.01 1.29
N GLY A 358 -5.77 -10.91 0.03
CA GLY A 358 -7.06 -11.45 -0.38
C GLY A 358 -7.14 -12.99 -0.33
N ARG A 359 -5.99 -13.66 -0.52
CA ARG A 359 -5.88 -15.12 -0.32
C ARG A 359 -5.75 -15.52 1.15
N LEU A 360 -5.08 -14.69 1.94
CA LEU A 360 -4.81 -14.96 3.35
C LEU A 360 -6.06 -14.82 4.23
N VAL A 361 -6.91 -13.83 3.95
CA VAL A 361 -8.04 -13.44 4.80
C VAL A 361 -9.38 -13.84 4.14
N PRO A 362 -10.22 -14.63 4.81
CA PRO A 362 -11.45 -15.17 4.19
C PRO A 362 -12.55 -14.10 3.96
N ASN A 363 -12.59 -13.06 4.79
CA ASN A 363 -13.63 -12.03 4.73
C ASN A 363 -13.04 -10.74 4.16
N ILE A 364 -13.46 -10.37 2.95
CA ILE A 364 -12.88 -9.24 2.23
C ILE A 364 -13.93 -8.16 2.00
N ILE A 365 -13.60 -6.92 2.33
CA ILE A 365 -14.30 -5.72 1.90
C ILE A 365 -13.52 -5.14 0.72
N ASP A 366 -14.10 -5.25 -0.46
CA ASP A 366 -13.53 -4.74 -1.69
C ASP A 366 -13.74 -3.23 -1.80
N ILE A 367 -12.66 -2.47 -1.86
CA ILE A 367 -12.66 -1.02 -2.02
C ILE A 367 -13.34 -0.61 -3.33
N SER A 368 -13.24 -1.44 -4.39
CA SER A 368 -13.86 -1.25 -5.71
C SER A 368 -13.49 0.09 -6.38
N ALA A 369 -12.30 0.60 -6.14
CA ALA A 369 -11.83 1.86 -6.72
C ALA A 369 -11.24 1.72 -8.14
N GLY A 370 -11.21 0.50 -8.68
CA GLY A 370 -10.54 0.21 -9.95
C GLY A 370 -9.02 0.39 -9.85
N ILE A 371 -8.33 0.35 -10.99
CA ILE A 371 -6.87 0.49 -11.02
C ILE A 371 -6.48 1.93 -10.70
N GLU A 372 -5.54 2.10 -9.80
CA GLU A 372 -4.90 3.36 -9.43
C GLU A 372 -3.43 3.34 -9.83
N ILE A 373 -3.05 4.22 -10.77
CA ILE A 373 -1.71 4.27 -11.37
C ILE A 373 -0.78 5.22 -10.62
N GLY A 374 -1.31 6.39 -10.20
CA GLY A 374 -0.53 7.35 -9.42
C GLY A 374 0.03 6.70 -8.16
N VAL A 375 1.33 6.89 -7.89
CA VAL A 375 1.99 6.29 -6.71
C VAL A 375 1.35 6.79 -5.44
N ALA A 376 1.13 8.10 -5.31
CA ALA A 376 0.42 8.69 -4.18
C ALA A 376 -1.08 8.34 -4.25
N ALA A 377 -1.56 7.56 -3.29
CA ALA A 377 -2.93 7.10 -3.24
C ALA A 377 -3.93 8.26 -3.04
N THR A 378 -5.02 8.25 -3.79
CA THR A 378 -6.11 9.24 -3.69
C THR A 378 -7.47 8.57 -3.64
N LYS A 379 -7.90 7.99 -4.76
CA LYS A 379 -9.21 7.35 -4.88
C LYS A 379 -9.33 6.08 -4.05
N THR A 380 -8.24 5.34 -3.87
CA THR A 380 -8.24 4.13 -3.03
C THR A 380 -8.32 4.49 -1.55
N PHE A 381 -7.67 5.57 -1.11
CA PHE A 381 -7.87 6.12 0.23
C PHE A 381 -9.34 6.48 0.49
N PHE A 382 -9.95 7.17 -0.47
CA PHE A 382 -11.37 7.52 -0.40
C PHE A 382 -12.27 6.28 -0.31
N GLY A 383 -12.00 5.24 -1.09
CA GLY A 383 -12.71 3.97 -1.02
C GLY A 383 -12.49 3.22 0.30
N GLN A 384 -11.30 3.32 0.91
CA GLN A 384 -11.03 2.79 2.25
C GLN A 384 -11.87 3.52 3.31
N LEU A 385 -11.98 4.85 3.22
CA LEU A 385 -12.89 5.61 4.10
C LEU A 385 -14.32 5.07 3.99
N LEU A 386 -14.87 4.98 2.77
CA LEU A 386 -16.21 4.43 2.54
C LEU A 386 -16.39 3.03 3.12
N SER A 387 -15.36 2.17 3.02
CA SER A 387 -15.36 0.83 3.60
C SER A 387 -15.52 0.86 5.12
N PHE A 388 -14.86 1.80 5.80
CA PHE A 388 -15.00 1.99 7.23
C PHE A 388 -16.36 2.57 7.64
N TYR A 389 -16.93 3.48 6.84
CA TYR A 389 -18.31 3.94 7.06
C TYR A 389 -19.29 2.77 7.01
N GLY A 390 -19.20 1.94 5.98
CA GLY A 390 -20.03 0.76 5.85
C GLY A 390 -19.86 -0.21 7.03
N LEU A 391 -18.63 -0.47 7.44
CA LEU A 391 -18.36 -1.38 8.56
C LEU A 391 -18.89 -0.84 9.89
N ALA A 392 -18.70 0.45 10.16
CA ALA A 392 -19.22 1.10 11.36
C ALA A 392 -20.76 1.10 11.42
N ILE A 393 -21.42 1.38 10.30
CA ILE A 393 -22.89 1.29 10.19
C ILE A 393 -23.34 -0.17 10.40
N LYS A 394 -22.65 -1.14 9.80
CA LYS A 394 -22.97 -2.56 9.98
C LYS A 394 -22.89 -3.00 11.44
N PHE A 395 -21.83 -2.61 12.15
CA PHE A 395 -21.71 -2.88 13.58
C PHE A 395 -22.81 -2.18 14.38
N ALA A 396 -23.15 -0.93 14.04
CA ALA A 396 -24.25 -0.22 14.70
C ALA A 396 -25.59 -0.94 14.52
N GLN A 397 -25.85 -1.51 13.33
CA GLN A 397 -27.01 -2.34 13.06
C GLN A 397 -27.03 -3.63 13.88
N LEU A 398 -25.92 -4.36 13.92
CA LEU A 398 -25.83 -5.63 14.65
C LEU A 398 -25.96 -5.44 16.17
N ARG A 399 -25.41 -4.38 16.71
CA ARG A 399 -25.42 -4.11 18.16
C ARG A 399 -26.62 -3.30 18.63
N ASN A 400 -27.46 -2.80 17.71
CA ASN A 400 -28.54 -1.87 18.02
C ASN A 400 -28.07 -0.64 18.84
N SER A 401 -26.85 -0.18 18.59
CA SER A 401 -26.22 0.93 19.30
C SER A 401 -26.74 2.31 18.86
N LYS A 402 -27.46 2.36 17.74
CA LYS A 402 -28.17 3.52 17.20
C LYS A 402 -29.56 3.13 16.79
N SER A 403 -30.49 4.09 16.85
CA SER A 403 -31.86 3.89 16.37
C SER A 403 -31.90 3.65 14.86
N VAL A 404 -32.96 3.01 14.38
CA VAL A 404 -33.19 2.78 12.95
C VAL A 404 -33.17 4.10 12.17
N ASN A 405 -33.77 5.17 12.75
CA ASN A 405 -33.80 6.48 12.10
C ASN A 405 -32.42 7.10 11.97
N GLU A 406 -31.57 7.03 13.01
CA GLU A 406 -30.19 7.51 12.94
C GLU A 406 -29.40 6.76 11.87
N ILE A 407 -29.51 5.43 11.82
CA ILE A 407 -28.82 4.60 10.80
C ILE A 407 -29.31 4.95 9.40
N ASN A 408 -30.61 5.13 9.21
CA ASN A 408 -31.16 5.52 7.91
C ASN A 408 -30.67 6.89 7.45
N ASN A 409 -30.61 7.87 8.36
CA ASN A 409 -30.06 9.20 8.04
C ASN A 409 -28.60 9.10 7.60
N LEU A 410 -27.77 8.35 8.34
CA LEU A 410 -26.36 8.12 7.99
C LEU A 410 -26.22 7.50 6.59
N ILE A 411 -27.08 6.52 6.25
CA ILE A 411 -27.07 5.88 4.94
C ILE A 411 -27.56 6.83 3.84
N LEU A 412 -28.60 7.62 4.11
CA LEU A 412 -29.12 8.61 3.17
C LEU A 412 -28.10 9.70 2.86
N ASP A 413 -27.33 10.13 3.85
CA ASP A 413 -26.25 11.09 3.66
C ASP A 413 -25.17 10.53 2.70
N LEU A 414 -24.79 9.24 2.88
CA LEU A 414 -23.86 8.58 1.95
C LEU A 414 -24.44 8.40 0.55
N ILE A 415 -25.74 8.14 0.41
CA ILE A 415 -26.44 8.02 -0.89
C ILE A 415 -26.45 9.38 -1.61
N ASN A 416 -26.61 10.47 -0.87
CA ASN A 416 -26.68 11.83 -1.42
C ASN A 416 -25.32 12.51 -1.59
N LEU A 417 -24.22 11.86 -1.18
CA LEU A 417 -22.87 12.41 -1.23
C LEU A 417 -22.30 12.54 -2.66
N PRO A 418 -22.47 11.57 -3.60
CA PRO A 418 -21.80 11.61 -4.90
C PRO A 418 -21.98 12.92 -5.69
N PRO A 419 -23.19 13.49 -5.89
CA PRO A 419 -23.33 14.75 -6.60
C PRO A 419 -22.65 15.94 -5.90
N GLN A 420 -22.59 15.95 -4.57
CA GLN A 420 -21.87 16.98 -3.82
C GLN A 420 -20.36 16.89 -4.05
N LEU A 421 -19.83 15.67 -4.18
CA LEU A 421 -18.43 15.44 -4.51
C LEU A 421 -18.07 15.88 -5.94
N GLU A 422 -18.96 15.67 -6.91
CA GLU A 422 -18.75 16.13 -8.30
C GLU A 422 -18.60 17.67 -8.34
N GLU A 423 -19.48 18.39 -7.65
CA GLU A 423 -19.41 19.84 -7.51
C GLU A 423 -18.13 20.27 -6.77
N LEU A 424 -17.80 19.58 -5.68
CA LEU A 424 -16.62 19.86 -4.86
C LEU A 424 -15.33 19.75 -5.67
N VAL A 425 -15.12 18.61 -6.35
CA VAL A 425 -13.91 18.39 -7.17
C VAL A 425 -13.79 19.46 -8.23
N SER A 426 -14.87 19.74 -8.96
CA SER A 426 -14.88 20.72 -10.04
C SER A 426 -14.58 22.15 -9.58
N SER A 427 -15.24 22.60 -8.49
CA SER A 427 -15.05 23.95 -7.95
C SER A 427 -13.68 24.14 -7.30
N HIS A 428 -13.20 23.12 -6.55
CA HIS A 428 -11.94 23.22 -5.80
C HIS A 428 -10.70 23.06 -6.68
N ASN A 429 -10.82 22.45 -7.86
CA ASN A 429 -9.71 22.35 -8.79
C ASN A 429 -9.11 23.74 -9.13
N LYS A 430 -9.97 24.71 -9.50
CA LYS A 430 -9.53 26.09 -9.82
C LYS A 430 -9.01 26.85 -8.60
N ILE A 431 -9.62 26.62 -7.43
CA ILE A 431 -9.18 27.25 -6.17
C ILE A 431 -7.79 26.77 -5.81
N SER A 432 -7.58 25.46 -5.84
CA SER A 432 -6.30 24.82 -5.51
C SER A 432 -5.19 25.17 -6.51
N GLU A 433 -5.53 25.25 -7.81
CA GLU A 433 -4.60 25.68 -8.86
C GLU A 433 -4.10 27.11 -8.61
N LYS A 434 -5.00 28.03 -8.30
CA LYS A 434 -4.65 29.42 -7.97
C LYS A 434 -3.76 29.51 -6.74
N LEU A 435 -4.14 28.81 -5.65
CA LEU A 435 -3.40 28.84 -4.39
C LEU A 435 -2.01 28.19 -4.53
N ALA A 436 -1.85 27.21 -5.43
CA ALA A 436 -0.58 26.50 -5.62
C ALA A 436 0.59 27.40 -6.01
N HIS A 437 0.32 28.54 -6.66
CA HIS A 437 1.35 29.51 -7.04
C HIS A 437 2.07 30.12 -5.83
N ASP A 438 1.37 30.27 -4.70
CA ASP A 438 1.91 30.84 -3.46
C ASP A 438 2.89 29.87 -2.76
N PHE A 439 2.96 28.60 -3.22
CA PHE A 439 3.84 27.58 -2.66
C PHE A 439 5.18 27.40 -3.40
N SER A 440 5.52 28.25 -4.35
CA SER A 440 6.74 28.10 -5.17
C SER A 440 8.02 28.00 -4.32
N ASP A 441 8.15 28.88 -3.31
CA ASP A 441 9.32 29.00 -2.44
C ASP A 441 9.11 28.38 -1.04
N ILE A 442 7.94 27.78 -0.78
CA ILE A 442 7.63 27.16 0.49
C ILE A 442 8.37 25.83 0.63
N LYS A 443 9.00 25.63 1.81
CA LYS A 443 9.75 24.42 2.15
C LYS A 443 9.08 23.59 3.24
N ASP A 444 8.34 24.26 4.13
CA ASP A 444 7.69 23.64 5.30
C ASP A 444 6.22 24.04 5.36
N VAL A 445 5.35 23.11 5.67
CA VAL A 445 3.90 23.32 5.84
C VAL A 445 3.39 22.51 7.02
N ILE A 446 2.58 23.15 7.85
CA ILE A 446 1.92 22.48 8.98
C ILE A 446 0.43 22.28 8.67
N PHE A 447 -0.05 21.06 8.89
CA PHE A 447 -1.46 20.71 8.78
C PHE A 447 -2.04 20.47 10.17
N LEU A 448 -3.17 21.11 10.46
CA LEU A 448 -3.86 20.99 11.73
C LEU A 448 -5.25 20.37 11.54
N GLY A 449 -5.52 19.33 12.28
CA GLY A 449 -6.85 18.72 12.37
C GLY A 449 -7.16 18.34 13.82
N ARG A 450 -8.44 18.11 14.12
CA ARG A 450 -8.87 17.69 15.44
C ARG A 450 -9.97 16.64 15.36
N GLY A 451 -10.02 15.69 16.33
CA GLY A 451 -10.97 14.59 16.28
C GLY A 451 -10.82 13.79 14.99
N ILE A 452 -11.94 13.49 14.34
CA ILE A 452 -11.98 12.67 13.11
C ILE A 452 -11.20 13.28 11.94
N ASN A 453 -10.92 14.59 11.96
CA ASN A 453 -10.14 15.28 10.93
C ASN A 453 -8.63 15.37 11.22
N TYR A 454 -8.15 14.88 12.35
CA TYR A 454 -6.70 14.75 12.56
C TYR A 454 -6.06 13.77 11.56
N PRO A 455 -6.60 12.57 11.32
CA PRO A 455 -6.08 11.70 10.26
C PRO A 455 -6.11 12.33 8.87
N ILE A 456 -7.07 13.21 8.57
CA ILE A 456 -7.15 13.92 7.28
C ILE A 456 -6.03 14.97 7.16
N ALA A 457 -5.67 15.63 8.26
CA ALA A 457 -4.50 16.52 8.30
C ALA A 457 -3.19 15.73 8.06
N LEU A 458 -3.06 14.53 8.65
CA LEU A 458 -1.93 13.63 8.39
C LEU A 458 -1.87 13.23 6.91
N GLU A 459 -3.01 12.89 6.31
CA GLU A 459 -3.09 12.48 4.91
C GLU A 459 -2.76 13.63 3.96
N GLY A 460 -3.27 14.85 4.22
CA GLY A 460 -2.92 16.06 3.44
C GLY A 460 -1.41 16.34 3.50
N ALA A 461 -0.81 16.25 4.67
CA ALA A 461 0.63 16.41 4.86
C ALA A 461 1.42 15.33 4.11
N LEU A 462 0.95 14.08 4.14
CA LEU A 462 1.58 12.98 3.42
C LEU A 462 1.53 13.20 1.91
N LYS A 463 0.37 13.55 1.35
CA LYS A 463 0.21 13.82 -0.09
C LYS A 463 1.12 14.94 -0.56
N LEU A 464 1.16 16.06 0.18
CA LEU A 464 2.04 17.18 -0.17
C LEU A 464 3.52 16.76 -0.15
N LYS A 465 3.94 16.05 0.88
CA LYS A 465 5.31 15.54 1.05
C LYS A 465 5.73 14.61 -0.09
N GLU A 466 4.88 13.64 -0.43
CA GLU A 466 5.18 12.60 -1.41
C GLU A 466 5.45 13.16 -2.80
N ILE A 467 4.64 14.13 -3.26
CA ILE A 467 4.67 14.56 -4.66
C ILE A 467 5.33 15.92 -4.89
N SER A 468 5.41 16.78 -3.86
CA SER A 468 6.01 18.13 -3.99
C SER A 468 7.38 18.25 -3.34
N TYR A 469 7.76 17.26 -2.51
CA TYR A 469 8.99 17.25 -1.69
C TYR A 469 9.08 18.39 -0.67
N ILE A 470 7.99 19.10 -0.42
CA ILE A 470 7.87 20.03 0.69
C ILE A 470 7.81 19.24 1.99
N HIS A 471 8.58 19.64 2.99
CA HIS A 471 8.46 19.06 4.32
C HIS A 471 7.12 19.46 4.93
N ALA A 472 6.19 18.52 5.01
CA ALA A 472 4.85 18.73 5.53
C ALA A 472 4.60 17.82 6.73
N ALA A 473 4.02 18.36 7.80
CA ALA A 473 3.70 17.62 9.01
C ALA A 473 2.26 17.90 9.46
N GLY A 474 1.55 16.83 9.84
CA GLY A 474 0.20 16.90 10.39
C GLY A 474 0.23 16.74 11.91
N TYR A 475 -0.52 17.57 12.62
CA TYR A 475 -0.64 17.52 14.07
C TYR A 475 -2.09 17.58 14.52
N PRO A 476 -2.43 16.93 15.66
CA PRO A 476 -3.65 17.29 16.38
C PRO A 476 -3.55 18.77 16.76
N ALA A 477 -4.54 19.58 16.38
CA ALA A 477 -4.44 21.03 16.54
C ALA A 477 -4.14 21.47 18.01
N GLY A 478 -4.64 20.71 19.00
CA GLY A 478 -4.35 20.95 20.40
C GLY A 478 -2.90 20.71 20.81
N GLU A 479 -2.20 19.79 20.09
CA GLU A 479 -0.80 19.45 20.38
C GLU A 479 0.20 20.47 19.79
N MET A 480 -0.27 21.40 18.94
CA MET A 480 0.60 22.43 18.36
C MET A 480 1.40 23.18 19.41
N LYS A 481 0.79 23.50 20.55
CA LYS A 481 1.42 24.24 21.65
C LYS A 481 2.46 23.43 22.46
N HIS A 482 2.52 22.11 22.26
CA HIS A 482 3.44 21.21 22.98
C HIS A 482 4.72 20.90 22.17
N GLY A 483 5.15 21.82 21.33
CA GLY A 483 6.39 21.73 20.55
C GLY A 483 6.30 22.36 19.16
N PRO A 484 5.39 21.91 18.29
CA PRO A 484 5.31 22.36 16.88
C PRO A 484 5.14 23.89 16.71
N ILE A 485 4.58 24.58 17.69
CA ILE A 485 4.42 26.03 17.70
C ILE A 485 5.75 26.80 17.53
N ALA A 486 6.87 26.17 17.92
CA ALA A 486 8.21 26.73 17.76
C ALA A 486 8.65 26.86 16.28
N LEU A 487 8.00 26.12 15.38
CA LEU A 487 8.30 26.13 13.96
C LEU A 487 7.53 27.23 13.21
N LEU A 488 6.57 27.88 13.86
CA LEU A 488 5.70 28.85 13.22
C LEU A 488 6.43 30.17 12.93
N GLU A 489 6.42 30.54 11.67
CA GLU A 489 6.91 31.81 11.17
C GLU A 489 6.19 32.17 9.86
N LYS A 490 6.41 33.39 9.35
CA LYS A 490 5.74 33.90 8.13
C LYS A 490 5.88 33.00 6.91
N LYS A 491 6.98 32.23 6.80
CA LYS A 491 7.26 31.33 5.67
C LYS A 491 6.73 29.91 5.86
N VAL A 492 6.10 29.62 6.98
CA VAL A 492 5.50 28.31 7.29
C VAL A 492 3.98 28.44 7.27
N PRO A 493 3.32 28.16 6.12
CA PRO A 493 1.88 28.14 6.04
C PRO A 493 1.27 27.08 6.96
N VAL A 494 0.12 27.40 7.54
CA VAL A 494 -0.66 26.49 8.36
C VAL A 494 -1.99 26.23 7.69
N ILE A 495 -2.26 24.96 7.37
CA ILE A 495 -3.53 24.50 6.78
C ILE A 495 -4.36 23.89 7.91
N SER A 496 -5.48 24.52 8.25
CA SER A 496 -6.36 24.08 9.33
C SER A 496 -7.67 23.51 8.78
N ILE A 497 -8.02 22.29 9.18
CA ILE A 497 -9.30 21.66 8.81
C ILE A 497 -10.30 21.99 9.92
N ALA A 498 -11.16 22.98 9.68
CA ALA A 498 -12.14 23.50 10.61
C ALA A 498 -13.56 23.19 10.12
N THR A 499 -14.01 21.96 10.33
CA THR A 499 -15.35 21.51 9.96
C THR A 499 -16.32 21.69 11.12
N PRO A 500 -17.64 21.91 10.86
CA PRO A 500 -18.64 21.98 11.91
C PRO A 500 -18.61 20.75 12.81
N GLY A 501 -18.96 20.94 14.09
CA GLY A 501 -18.98 19.86 15.06
C GLY A 501 -18.44 20.28 16.41
N LYS A 502 -18.28 19.31 17.29
CA LYS A 502 -17.89 19.53 18.72
C LYS A 502 -16.56 20.24 18.91
N VAL A 503 -15.67 20.16 17.92
CA VAL A 503 -14.29 20.68 18.02
C VAL A 503 -14.04 21.94 17.19
N PHE A 504 -15.03 22.46 16.47
CA PHE A 504 -14.87 23.60 15.56
C PHE A 504 -14.22 24.81 16.26
N GLU A 505 -14.83 25.33 17.35
CA GLU A 505 -14.32 26.46 18.11
C GLU A 505 -12.89 26.23 18.64
N LYS A 506 -12.56 24.98 18.96
CA LYS A 506 -11.21 24.64 19.41
C LYS A 506 -10.18 24.69 18.28
N VAL A 507 -10.58 24.30 17.05
CA VAL A 507 -9.71 24.42 15.88
C VAL A 507 -9.50 25.89 15.52
N ILE A 508 -10.56 26.72 15.54
CA ILE A 508 -10.46 28.15 15.32
C ILE A 508 -9.51 28.81 16.37
N SER A 509 -9.65 28.46 17.65
CA SER A 509 -8.75 28.95 18.69
C SER A 509 -7.29 28.55 18.45
N ASN A 510 -7.02 27.30 18.00
CA ASN A 510 -5.67 26.87 17.67
C ASN A 510 -5.14 27.59 16.41
N ALA A 511 -5.99 27.90 15.42
CA ALA A 511 -5.60 28.71 14.26
C ALA A 511 -5.24 30.15 14.69
N GLN A 512 -5.95 30.75 15.68
CA GLN A 512 -5.59 32.04 16.26
C GLN A 512 -4.20 32.04 16.89
N GLU A 513 -3.82 30.96 17.57
CA GLU A 513 -2.49 30.80 18.14
C GLU A 513 -1.39 30.81 17.06
N ALA A 514 -1.66 30.19 15.88
CA ALA A 514 -0.74 30.22 14.75
C ALA A 514 -0.71 31.62 14.07
N LYS A 515 -1.86 32.28 13.95
CA LYS A 515 -1.95 33.66 13.42
C LYS A 515 -1.12 34.65 14.24
N ALA A 516 -1.13 34.52 15.55
CA ALA A 516 -0.35 35.35 16.47
C ALA A 516 1.17 35.22 16.28
N ARG A 517 1.63 34.31 15.40
CA ARG A 517 3.04 34.07 15.03
C ARG A 517 3.31 34.36 13.56
N ASP A 518 2.45 35.18 12.95
CA ASP A 518 2.54 35.64 11.57
C ASP A 518 2.49 34.53 10.50
N SER A 519 2.05 33.30 10.86
CA SER A 519 1.86 32.24 9.88
C SER A 519 0.72 32.57 8.91
N PHE A 520 0.92 32.27 7.62
CA PHE A 520 -0.14 32.35 6.61
C PHE A 520 -1.15 31.23 6.83
N LEU A 521 -2.38 31.58 7.18
CA LEU A 521 -3.42 30.62 7.53
C LEU A 521 -4.33 30.28 6.36
N ILE A 522 -4.42 29.00 6.03
CA ILE A 522 -5.34 28.43 5.05
C ILE A 522 -6.39 27.63 5.81
N GLY A 523 -7.65 28.06 5.71
CA GLY A 523 -8.78 27.33 6.30
C GLY A 523 -9.45 26.41 5.28
N ILE A 524 -9.67 25.14 5.67
CA ILE A 524 -10.56 24.22 4.98
C ILE A 524 -11.82 24.13 5.83
N ALA A 525 -12.83 24.91 5.49
CA ALA A 525 -14.00 25.12 6.36
C ALA A 525 -15.22 25.59 5.55
N PRO A 526 -16.45 25.36 6.04
CA PRO A 526 -17.62 25.99 5.44
C PRO A 526 -17.61 27.51 5.70
N LYS A 527 -18.36 28.25 4.89
CA LYS A 527 -18.58 29.68 5.12
C LYS A 527 -19.54 29.88 6.30
N CYS A 528 -18.99 30.15 7.47
CA CYS A 528 -19.72 30.37 8.72
C CYS A 528 -19.03 31.42 9.59
N GLU A 529 -19.60 31.75 10.74
CA GLU A 529 -19.00 32.66 11.71
C GLU A 529 -17.67 32.09 12.24
N GLY A 530 -16.70 32.95 12.53
CA GLY A 530 -15.38 32.59 13.07
C GLY A 530 -14.29 32.31 12.02
N ILE A 531 -14.62 32.12 10.75
CA ILE A 531 -13.64 31.80 9.69
C ILE A 531 -12.84 33.02 9.19
N GLY A 532 -13.19 34.24 9.58
CA GLY A 532 -12.50 35.48 9.17
C GLY A 532 -11.04 35.56 9.60
N ILE A 533 -10.57 34.64 10.40
CA ILE A 533 -9.17 34.53 10.83
C ILE A 533 -8.25 34.02 9.71
N PHE A 534 -8.77 33.21 8.78
CA PHE A 534 -7.99 32.63 7.69
C PHE A 534 -7.64 33.67 6.64
N ASP A 535 -6.37 33.71 6.22
CA ASP A 535 -5.89 34.53 5.11
C ASP A 535 -6.43 34.03 3.78
N PHE A 536 -6.61 32.73 3.66
CA PHE A 536 -7.23 32.08 2.51
C PHE A 536 -8.21 31.00 2.96
N LEU A 537 -9.40 31.00 2.39
CA LEU A 537 -10.42 30.00 2.67
C LEU A 537 -10.62 29.10 1.46
N ILE A 538 -10.49 27.79 1.68
CA ILE A 538 -10.98 26.74 0.78
C ILE A 538 -12.35 26.32 1.32
N PRO A 539 -13.46 26.77 0.70
CA PRO A 539 -14.78 26.58 1.28
C PRO A 539 -15.26 25.14 1.15
N LEU A 540 -15.75 24.56 2.22
CA LEU A 540 -16.46 23.26 2.19
C LEU A 540 -17.98 23.46 2.20
N PRO A 541 -18.75 22.46 1.74
CA PRO A 541 -20.20 22.44 2.01
C PRO A 541 -20.46 22.30 3.50
N LEU A 542 -21.62 22.78 3.94
CA LEU A 542 -22.07 22.55 5.32
C LEU A 542 -22.59 21.11 5.42
N ILE A 543 -21.88 20.28 6.13
CA ILE A 543 -22.15 18.85 6.30
C ILE A 543 -21.97 18.45 7.76
N ASP A 544 -22.52 17.31 8.13
CA ASP A 544 -22.30 16.74 9.46
C ASP A 544 -20.82 16.37 9.70
N GLU A 545 -20.37 16.50 10.94
CA GLU A 545 -18.98 16.24 11.37
C GLU A 545 -18.47 14.87 10.89
N TRP A 546 -19.32 13.86 10.98
CA TRP A 546 -18.95 12.49 10.63
C TRP A 546 -18.69 12.27 9.13
N LEU A 547 -19.28 13.09 8.22
CA LEU A 547 -18.99 13.07 6.78
C LEU A 547 -17.77 13.89 6.38
N SER A 548 -17.28 14.74 7.27
CA SER A 548 -16.22 15.70 6.96
C SER A 548 -14.93 15.08 6.39
N PRO A 549 -14.48 13.87 6.80
CA PRO A 549 -13.32 13.24 6.19
C PRO A 549 -13.44 13.02 4.68
N LEU A 550 -14.63 12.64 4.20
CA LEU A 550 -14.89 12.36 2.78
C LEU A 550 -14.86 13.62 1.89
N VAL A 551 -15.17 14.78 2.45
CA VAL A 551 -15.15 16.04 1.69
C VAL A 551 -13.85 16.82 1.90
N ALA A 552 -13.30 16.83 3.12
CA ALA A 552 -12.11 17.62 3.44
C ALA A 552 -10.83 17.08 2.78
N VAL A 553 -10.76 15.79 2.47
CA VAL A 553 -9.58 15.20 1.81
C VAL A 553 -9.40 15.67 0.37
N ILE A 554 -10.49 15.93 -0.36
CA ILE A 554 -10.46 16.28 -1.79
C ILE A 554 -9.67 17.57 -2.05
N PRO A 555 -9.97 18.71 -1.41
CA PRO A 555 -9.17 19.93 -1.61
C PRO A 555 -7.71 19.76 -1.20
N LEU A 556 -7.39 18.92 -0.22
CA LEU A 556 -6.00 18.64 0.17
C LEU A 556 -5.26 17.87 -0.92
N GLN A 557 -5.92 16.90 -1.56
CA GLN A 557 -5.37 16.15 -2.69
C GLN A 557 -5.16 17.07 -3.90
N LEU A 558 -6.15 17.91 -4.24
CA LEU A 558 -6.06 18.86 -5.35
C LEU A 558 -4.95 19.90 -5.12
N LEU A 559 -4.86 20.45 -3.91
CA LEU A 559 -3.81 21.42 -3.58
C LEU A 559 -2.41 20.79 -3.72
N SER A 560 -2.21 19.60 -3.16
CA SER A 560 -0.94 18.87 -3.28
C SER A 560 -0.59 18.58 -4.73
N TYR A 561 -1.57 18.15 -5.54
CA TYR A 561 -1.43 17.90 -6.96
C TYR A 561 -0.97 19.18 -7.71
N HIS A 562 -1.68 20.28 -7.54
CA HIS A 562 -1.39 21.53 -8.25
C HIS A 562 -0.04 22.13 -7.84
N ILE A 563 0.34 22.05 -6.56
CA ILE A 563 1.67 22.49 -6.09
C ILE A 563 2.77 21.69 -6.81
N ALA A 564 2.66 20.37 -6.86
CA ALA A 564 3.65 19.52 -7.51
C ALA A 564 3.70 19.75 -9.03
N ALA A 565 2.53 19.86 -9.68
CA ALA A 565 2.41 20.13 -11.10
C ALA A 565 2.97 21.51 -11.48
N HIS A 566 2.73 22.54 -10.66
CA HIS A 566 3.29 23.89 -10.83
C HIS A 566 4.82 23.88 -10.72
N LYS A 567 5.38 23.11 -9.78
CA LYS A 567 6.84 22.92 -9.65
C LYS A 567 7.45 22.05 -10.77
N GLY A 568 6.64 21.56 -11.73
CA GLY A 568 7.12 20.71 -12.84
C GLY A 568 7.59 19.32 -12.42
N LEU A 569 7.14 18.83 -11.27
CA LEU A 569 7.53 17.52 -10.73
C LEU A 569 6.72 16.39 -11.37
N ASP A 570 7.27 15.17 -11.33
CA ASP A 570 6.56 13.98 -11.77
C ASP A 570 5.55 13.57 -10.69
N VAL A 571 4.29 13.90 -10.90
CA VAL A 571 3.21 13.69 -9.93
C VAL A 571 2.82 12.23 -9.85
N ASP A 572 2.83 11.51 -10.99
CA ASP A 572 2.39 10.12 -11.05
C ASP A 572 3.46 9.16 -10.51
N GLN A 573 4.74 9.51 -10.72
CA GLN A 573 5.88 8.70 -10.30
C GLN A 573 6.93 9.57 -9.56
N PRO A 574 6.62 9.98 -8.32
CA PRO A 574 7.56 10.76 -7.52
C PRO A 574 8.82 9.96 -7.20
N ARG A 575 9.93 10.67 -7.00
CA ARG A 575 11.22 10.04 -6.72
C ARG A 575 11.19 9.22 -5.42
N ASN A 576 11.95 8.13 -5.40
CA ASN A 576 12.16 7.28 -4.22
C ASN A 576 10.88 6.59 -3.67
N LEU A 577 9.79 6.59 -4.42
CA LEU A 577 8.55 5.92 -4.03
C LEU A 577 8.16 4.86 -5.05
N ALA A 578 7.47 3.84 -4.59
CA ALA A 578 6.81 2.83 -5.42
C ALA A 578 5.34 2.72 -5.03
N LYS A 579 4.50 2.24 -5.97
CA LYS A 579 3.06 2.09 -5.74
C LYS A 579 2.75 1.09 -4.64
N SER A 580 3.51 0.00 -4.57
CA SER A 580 3.36 -1.03 -3.55
C SER A 580 4.71 -1.27 -2.88
N VAL A 581 4.74 -1.26 -1.54
CA VAL A 581 5.93 -1.56 -0.74
C VAL A 581 5.90 -3.06 -0.46
N THR A 582 6.58 -3.81 -1.32
CA THR A 582 6.64 -5.29 -1.29
C THR A 582 7.89 -5.82 -0.62
N VAL A 583 8.73 -4.93 -0.09
CA VAL A 583 9.96 -5.22 0.64
C VAL A 583 9.93 -4.51 1.98
N GLU A 584 10.65 -5.04 2.96
CA GLU A 584 10.89 -4.40 4.25
C GLU A 584 11.94 -3.30 4.16
#